data_063152ae98cc5fe463ea4537db3f6465
#
_entry.id   063152ae98cc5fe463ea4537db3f6465
#
_cell.length_a   1.000
_cell.length_b   1.000
_cell.length_c   1.000
_cell.angle_alpha   90.00
_cell.angle_beta   90.00
_cell.angle_gamma   90.00
#
_symmetry.space_group_name_H-M   'P 1'
#
loop_
_entity.id
_entity.type
_entity.pdbx_description
1 polymer ?
#
loop_
_entity_poly.entity_id
_entity_poly.type
_entity_poly.pdbx_seq_one_letter_code
_entity_poly.pdbx_strand_id
1 'polypeptide(L)'
;NMKYKFLLSLCISQTIFASTQLVILGSGTPNPNPERGGSAYAVIVDNNPYLVDFGPGAIRSFAALMPAWGGGMKEMDVTKIEHAFLTHIHSDHTTGLSDLLLTPWIMGRENKLNLYGPKGLEKMAGSLLDAYADDIDYRVNGTQPSNGTGYQFNFTELADGVVFQDRNLMVEAFKVNHGDFEDAYGFRFTSKDKVIVFSGDTGPSKSLERYAKDADILVHEVYSNA
;
A
#
# COMPACT_ATOMS: atom_id res chain seq x y z
N ASN A 1 -53.59 -38.60 -15.05
CA ASN A 1 -52.13 -38.79 -15.09
C ASN A 1 -51.43 -37.47 -15.17
N MET A 2 -51.07 -36.92 -14.01
CA MET A 2 -50.35 -35.64 -13.86
C MET A 2 -48.87 -35.93 -13.77
N LYS A 3 -48.11 -35.60 -14.83
CA LYS A 3 -46.65 -35.80 -14.87
C LYS A 3 -45.98 -34.60 -14.19
N TYR A 4 -45.44 -34.78 -13.00
CA TYR A 4 -44.54 -33.80 -12.36
C TYR A 4 -43.18 -33.78 -13.07
N LYS A 5 -42.84 -32.65 -13.71
CA LYS A 5 -41.50 -32.40 -14.18
C LYS A 5 -40.69 -31.81 -13.03
N PHE A 6 -39.77 -32.58 -12.51
CA PHE A 6 -38.73 -32.09 -11.59
C PHE A 6 -37.74 -31.24 -12.38
N LEU A 7 -37.72 -29.93 -12.17
CA LEU A 7 -36.65 -29.07 -12.61
C LEU A 7 -35.51 -29.15 -11.60
N LEU A 8 -34.43 -29.83 -11.98
CA LEU A 8 -33.18 -29.81 -11.22
C LEU A 8 -32.52 -28.47 -11.48
N SER A 9 -32.59 -27.52 -10.53
CA SER A 9 -31.87 -26.25 -10.57
C SER A 9 -30.38 -26.54 -10.24
N LEU A 10 -29.54 -26.51 -11.24
CA LEU A 10 -28.11 -26.63 -11.08
C LEU A 10 -27.57 -25.28 -10.56
N CYS A 11 -27.41 -25.15 -9.22
CA CYS A 11 -26.69 -24.03 -8.64
C CYS A 11 -25.20 -24.14 -9.01
N ILE A 12 -24.77 -23.47 -10.08
CA ILE A 12 -23.36 -23.27 -10.36
C ILE A 12 -22.87 -22.24 -9.34
N SER A 13 -22.26 -22.72 -8.28
CA SER A 13 -21.47 -21.90 -7.38
C SER A 13 -20.28 -21.34 -8.19
N GLN A 14 -20.37 -20.07 -8.62
CA GLN A 14 -19.21 -19.37 -9.11
C GLN A 14 -18.30 -19.15 -7.92
N THR A 15 -17.25 -19.93 -7.81
CA THR A 15 -16.11 -19.60 -6.96
C THR A 15 -15.51 -18.31 -7.51
N ILE A 16 -15.82 -17.19 -6.86
CA ILE A 16 -15.11 -15.94 -7.06
C ILE A 16 -13.72 -16.19 -6.52
N PHE A 17 -12.77 -16.47 -7.39
CA PHE A 17 -11.36 -16.49 -7.00
C PHE A 17 -10.98 -15.06 -6.61
N ALA A 18 -10.45 -14.89 -5.41
CA ALA A 18 -9.78 -13.67 -5.01
C ALA A 18 -8.73 -13.34 -6.07
N SER A 19 -8.90 -12.22 -6.78
CA SER A 19 -7.90 -11.81 -7.75
C SER A 19 -6.98 -10.80 -7.09
N THR A 20 -5.70 -11.13 -7.04
CA THR A 20 -4.68 -10.21 -6.60
C THR A 20 -4.19 -9.37 -7.78
N GLN A 21 -4.16 -8.06 -7.62
CA GLN A 21 -3.71 -7.11 -8.64
C GLN A 21 -2.55 -6.29 -8.10
N LEU A 22 -1.55 -6.03 -8.94
CA LEU A 22 -0.50 -5.05 -8.70
C LEU A 22 -0.80 -3.80 -9.51
N VAL A 23 -0.80 -2.65 -8.85
CA VAL A 23 -0.98 -1.34 -9.45
C VAL A 23 0.26 -0.49 -9.18
N ILE A 24 0.90 0.03 -10.23
CA ILE A 24 2.03 0.94 -10.14
C ILE A 24 1.45 2.37 -10.06
N LEU A 25 1.63 3.03 -8.92
CA LEU A 25 1.15 4.38 -8.66
C LEU A 25 2.21 5.44 -8.97
N GLY A 26 3.49 5.07 -8.80
CA GLY A 26 4.63 5.90 -9.09
C GLY A 26 5.90 5.05 -9.22
N SER A 27 6.75 5.42 -10.15
CA SER A 27 8.03 4.77 -10.45
C SER A 27 9.15 5.80 -10.64
N GLY A 28 8.97 7.00 -10.07
CA GLY A 28 9.95 8.07 -10.12
C GLY A 28 11.06 7.86 -9.09
N THR A 29 12.05 8.71 -9.20
CA THR A 29 13.24 8.81 -8.34
C THR A 29 13.17 10.15 -7.60
N PRO A 30 14.17 10.54 -6.78
CA PRO A 30 14.20 11.89 -6.18
C PRO A 30 14.17 13.04 -7.19
N ASN A 31 14.41 12.78 -8.48
CA ASN A 31 14.31 13.80 -9.52
C ASN A 31 12.84 14.19 -9.74
N PRO A 32 12.53 15.50 -9.76
CA PRO A 32 11.16 15.99 -9.84
C PRO A 32 10.59 15.89 -11.27
N ASN A 33 10.45 14.68 -11.80
CA ASN A 33 9.83 14.46 -13.10
C ASN A 33 8.30 14.63 -12.95
N PRO A 34 7.66 15.59 -13.64
CA PRO A 34 6.22 15.85 -13.49
C PRO A 34 5.33 14.70 -13.99
N GLU A 35 5.85 13.83 -14.83
CA GLU A 35 5.11 12.69 -15.40
C GLU A 35 5.22 11.41 -14.55
N ARG A 36 6.08 11.41 -13.52
CA ARG A 36 6.35 10.24 -12.68
C ARG A 36 6.38 10.64 -11.20
N GLY A 37 5.34 10.24 -10.47
CA GLY A 37 5.36 10.30 -9.01
C GLY A 37 6.47 9.42 -8.42
N GLY A 38 6.87 9.68 -7.19
CA GLY A 38 7.85 8.86 -6.48
C GLY A 38 7.38 7.43 -6.27
N SER A 39 8.27 6.58 -5.78
CA SER A 39 8.00 5.15 -5.57
C SER A 39 6.72 4.92 -4.78
N ALA A 40 5.74 4.26 -5.40
CA ALA A 40 4.48 3.90 -4.76
C ALA A 40 3.76 2.79 -5.55
N TYR A 41 3.25 1.79 -4.83
CA TYR A 41 2.53 0.67 -5.41
C TYR A 41 1.31 0.34 -4.57
N ALA A 42 0.27 -0.24 -5.18
CA ALA A 42 -0.84 -0.84 -4.47
C ALA A 42 -0.97 -2.32 -4.84
N VAL A 43 -1.04 -3.18 -3.84
CA VAL A 43 -1.45 -4.58 -3.99
C VAL A 43 -2.91 -4.65 -3.57
N ILE A 44 -3.79 -5.04 -4.48
CA ILE A 44 -5.21 -5.18 -4.21
C ILE A 44 -5.52 -6.66 -4.02
N VAL A 45 -6.02 -7.04 -2.84
CA VAL A 45 -6.43 -8.42 -2.54
C VAL A 45 -7.86 -8.40 -2.01
N ASP A 46 -8.77 -9.12 -2.64
CA ASP A 46 -10.19 -9.14 -2.25
C ASP A 46 -10.80 -7.74 -2.07
N ASN A 47 -10.51 -6.81 -2.99
CA ASN A 47 -10.92 -5.39 -2.98
C ASN A 47 -10.35 -4.55 -1.81
N ASN A 48 -9.31 -5.04 -1.12
CA ASN A 48 -8.61 -4.29 -0.08
C ASN A 48 -7.24 -3.84 -0.61
N PRO A 49 -6.94 -2.53 -0.61
CA PRO A 49 -5.66 -2.00 -1.03
C PRO A 49 -4.64 -2.04 0.12
N TYR A 50 -3.45 -2.51 -0.21
CA TYR A 50 -2.25 -2.49 0.62
C TYR A 50 -1.19 -1.66 -0.12
N LEU A 51 -0.70 -0.57 0.48
CA LEU A 51 0.31 0.27 -0.17
C LEU A 51 1.72 -0.22 0.14
N VAL A 52 2.59 -0.13 -0.85
CA VAL A 52 4.05 -0.27 -0.70
C VAL A 52 4.69 1.02 -1.18
N ASP A 53 5.38 1.69 -0.27
CA ASP A 53 5.88 3.04 -0.40
C ASP A 53 4.78 4.08 -0.68
N PHE A 54 5.08 5.32 -0.38
CA PHE A 54 4.18 6.45 -0.53
C PHE A 54 4.96 7.70 -0.90
N GLY A 55 5.70 7.62 -2.00
CA GLY A 55 6.39 8.75 -2.60
C GLY A 55 5.45 9.87 -3.02
N PRO A 56 6.00 11.01 -3.47
CA PRO A 56 5.19 12.16 -3.86
C PRO A 56 4.20 11.79 -4.97
N GLY A 57 2.92 12.16 -4.78
CA GLY A 57 1.85 11.92 -5.73
C GLY A 57 1.12 10.57 -5.60
N ALA A 58 1.54 9.67 -4.69
CA ALA A 58 0.97 8.34 -4.51
C ALA A 58 -0.57 8.35 -4.39
N ILE A 59 -1.12 9.19 -3.51
CA ILE A 59 -2.57 9.27 -3.30
C ILE A 59 -3.30 9.87 -4.50
N ARG A 60 -2.68 10.80 -5.22
CA ARG A 60 -3.26 11.37 -6.45
C ARG A 60 -3.32 10.33 -7.58
N SER A 61 -2.24 9.57 -7.75
CA SER A 61 -2.20 8.46 -8.72
C SER A 61 -3.22 7.37 -8.35
N PHE A 62 -3.35 7.05 -7.06
CA PHE A 62 -4.38 6.12 -6.57
C PHE A 62 -5.80 6.64 -6.90
N ALA A 63 -6.08 7.89 -6.57
CA ALA A 63 -7.39 8.52 -6.80
C ALA A 63 -7.76 8.58 -8.29
N ALA A 64 -6.80 8.80 -9.18
CA ALA A 64 -7.03 8.84 -10.63
C ALA A 64 -7.63 7.52 -11.19
N LEU A 65 -7.45 6.41 -10.49
CA LEU A 65 -8.00 5.10 -10.88
C LEU A 65 -9.40 4.85 -10.30
N MET A 66 -9.87 5.68 -9.36
CA MET A 66 -11.19 5.58 -8.74
C MET A 66 -12.30 5.98 -9.71
N PRO A 67 -13.44 5.26 -9.71
CA PRO A 67 -14.60 5.66 -10.53
C PRO A 67 -15.09 7.09 -10.26
N ALA A 68 -14.98 7.57 -9.02
CA ALA A 68 -15.38 8.93 -8.65
C ALA A 68 -14.60 10.03 -9.39
N TRP A 69 -13.41 9.72 -9.90
CA TRP A 69 -12.55 10.63 -10.64
C TRP A 69 -12.36 10.22 -12.11
N GLY A 70 -13.22 9.33 -12.61
CA GLY A 70 -13.20 8.87 -14.01
C GLY A 70 -12.32 7.65 -14.27
N GLY A 71 -11.72 7.04 -13.24
CA GLY A 71 -11.00 5.79 -13.34
C GLY A 71 -11.93 4.57 -13.48
N GLY A 72 -11.36 3.44 -13.86
CA GLY A 72 -12.12 2.19 -14.13
C GLY A 72 -12.06 1.14 -13.03
N MET A 73 -11.33 1.37 -11.94
CA MET A 73 -11.06 0.36 -10.91
C MET A 73 -11.95 0.59 -9.67
N LYS A 74 -13.00 -0.23 -9.52
CA LYS A 74 -13.94 -0.11 -8.38
C LYS A 74 -13.29 -0.50 -7.05
N GLU A 75 -12.22 -1.26 -7.10
CA GLU A 75 -11.43 -1.71 -5.95
C GLU A 75 -10.59 -0.57 -5.35
N MET A 76 -10.31 0.46 -6.17
CA MET A 76 -9.59 1.65 -5.74
C MET A 76 -10.55 2.59 -5.01
N ASP A 77 -10.36 2.70 -3.71
CA ASP A 77 -11.09 3.60 -2.81
C ASP A 77 -10.11 4.07 -1.73
N VAL A 78 -9.75 5.35 -1.74
CA VAL A 78 -8.75 5.89 -0.79
C VAL A 78 -9.17 5.69 0.67
N THR A 79 -10.48 5.63 0.95
CA THR A 79 -10.98 5.44 2.32
C THR A 79 -10.71 4.03 2.86
N LYS A 80 -10.39 3.08 1.98
CA LYS A 80 -10.06 1.69 2.32
C LYS A 80 -8.57 1.45 2.51
N ILE A 81 -7.72 2.46 2.36
CA ILE A 81 -6.29 2.33 2.60
C ILE A 81 -6.06 2.26 4.12
N GLU A 82 -5.91 1.05 4.64
CA GLU A 82 -5.71 0.79 6.07
C GLU A 82 -4.31 0.24 6.39
N HIS A 83 -3.54 -0.18 5.38
CA HIS A 83 -2.21 -0.77 5.53
C HIS A 83 -1.23 -0.14 4.55
N ALA A 84 -0.09 0.34 5.05
CA ALA A 84 0.99 0.87 4.23
C ALA A 84 2.36 0.39 4.75
N PHE A 85 3.18 -0.11 3.83
CA PHE A 85 4.49 -0.70 4.08
C PHE A 85 5.55 0.18 3.44
N LEU A 86 6.54 0.59 4.23
CA LEU A 86 7.64 1.42 3.75
C LEU A 86 8.91 0.59 3.63
N THR A 87 9.56 0.62 2.46
CA THR A 87 10.83 -0.07 2.23
C THR A 87 11.98 0.60 2.97
N HIS A 88 12.11 1.91 2.89
CA HIS A 88 13.14 2.73 3.56
C HIS A 88 12.74 4.21 3.59
N ILE A 89 13.48 5.04 4.34
CA ILE A 89 13.07 6.41 4.66
C ILE A 89 13.53 7.49 3.66
N HIS A 90 13.98 7.17 2.46
CA HIS A 90 14.29 8.19 1.45
C HIS A 90 13.05 9.01 1.05
N SER A 91 13.30 10.24 0.62
CA SER A 91 12.22 11.21 0.38
C SER A 91 11.29 10.81 -0.77
N ASP A 92 11.80 10.20 -1.81
CA ASP A 92 11.02 9.72 -2.96
C ASP A 92 10.13 8.51 -2.65
N HIS A 93 10.32 7.89 -1.47
CA HIS A 93 9.45 6.84 -0.92
C HIS A 93 8.50 7.36 0.18
N THR A 94 8.75 8.57 0.74
CA THR A 94 8.08 9.02 1.97
C THR A 94 7.37 10.37 1.88
N THR A 95 7.69 11.26 0.93
CA THR A 95 7.13 12.63 0.93
C THR A 95 5.62 12.71 0.72
N GLY A 96 4.98 11.64 0.27
CA GLY A 96 3.52 11.53 0.22
C GLY A 96 2.85 11.10 1.53
N LEU A 97 3.61 10.90 2.64
CA LEU A 97 3.07 10.42 3.90
C LEU A 97 2.00 11.33 4.49
N SER A 98 2.19 12.66 4.43
CA SER A 98 1.17 13.59 4.91
C SER A 98 -0.14 13.47 4.12
N ASP A 99 -0.04 13.32 2.80
CA ASP A 99 -1.22 13.11 1.93
C ASP A 99 -1.91 11.77 2.26
N LEU A 100 -1.14 10.70 2.51
CA LEU A 100 -1.65 9.39 2.93
C LEU A 100 -2.35 9.42 4.30
N LEU A 101 -1.83 10.18 5.25
CA LEU A 101 -2.45 10.33 6.58
C LEU A 101 -3.75 11.13 6.51
N LEU A 102 -3.76 12.26 5.80
CA LEU A 102 -4.81 13.27 5.88
C LEU A 102 -5.88 13.13 4.79
N THR A 103 -5.51 12.95 3.52
CA THR A 103 -6.49 12.94 2.42
C THR A 103 -7.50 11.79 2.52
N PRO A 104 -7.13 10.53 2.75
CA PRO A 104 -8.08 9.45 2.95
C PRO A 104 -9.02 9.67 4.15
N TRP A 105 -8.51 10.25 5.24
CA TRP A 105 -9.32 10.64 6.40
C TRP A 105 -10.35 11.71 6.05
N ILE A 106 -9.94 12.78 5.37
CA ILE A 106 -10.85 13.85 4.91
C ILE A 106 -11.92 13.28 3.98
N MET A 107 -11.57 12.28 3.18
CA MET A 107 -12.49 11.57 2.27
C MET A 107 -13.38 10.55 2.99
N GLY A 108 -13.18 10.29 4.28
CA GLY A 108 -14.05 9.44 5.11
C GLY A 108 -13.44 8.16 5.66
N ARG A 109 -12.10 7.96 5.59
CA ARG A 109 -11.47 6.85 6.30
C ARG A 109 -11.71 6.99 7.79
N GLU A 110 -12.30 5.99 8.42
CA GLU A 110 -12.62 5.99 9.86
C GLU A 110 -11.55 5.26 10.68
N ASN A 111 -10.92 4.23 10.12
CA ASN A 111 -9.92 3.44 10.81
C ASN A 111 -8.56 4.12 10.78
N LYS A 112 -7.76 3.84 11.83
CA LYS A 112 -6.35 4.26 11.87
C LYS A 112 -5.59 3.58 10.74
N LEU A 113 -4.60 4.27 10.19
CA LEU A 113 -3.66 3.70 9.25
C LEU A 113 -2.66 2.80 9.99
N ASN A 114 -2.48 1.56 9.56
CA ASN A 114 -1.42 0.69 10.06
C ASN A 114 -0.19 0.90 9.18
N LEU A 115 0.84 1.50 9.78
CA LEU A 115 2.14 1.76 9.15
C LEU A 115 3.14 0.68 9.57
N TYR A 116 3.77 0.07 8.58
CA TYR A 116 4.85 -0.91 8.75
C TYR A 116 6.09 -0.31 8.08
N GLY A 117 7.17 -0.11 8.83
CA GLY A 117 8.33 0.54 8.25
C GLY A 117 9.58 0.47 9.12
N PRO A 118 10.70 0.95 8.58
CA PRO A 118 11.95 1.00 9.30
C PRO A 118 11.92 2.01 10.45
N LYS A 119 12.92 1.93 11.29
CA LYS A 119 13.16 2.89 12.35
C LYS A 119 13.14 4.33 11.82
N GLY A 120 12.42 5.21 12.51
CA GLY A 120 12.25 6.63 12.13
C GLY A 120 10.91 6.96 11.47
N LEU A 121 10.21 5.98 10.88
CA LEU A 121 8.89 6.23 10.27
C LEU A 121 7.86 6.68 11.31
N GLU A 122 7.83 6.08 12.50
CA GLU A 122 6.92 6.49 13.58
C GLU A 122 7.10 7.97 13.95
N LYS A 123 8.36 8.38 14.15
CA LYS A 123 8.69 9.78 14.44
C LYS A 123 8.28 10.71 13.30
N MET A 124 8.52 10.31 12.05
CA MET A 124 8.14 11.08 10.87
C MET A 124 6.62 11.29 10.84
N ALA A 125 5.83 10.22 10.97
CA ALA A 125 4.37 10.29 10.95
C ALA A 125 3.82 11.14 12.11
N GLY A 126 4.32 10.95 13.33
CA GLY A 126 3.94 11.74 14.50
C GLY A 126 4.26 13.23 14.32
N SER A 127 5.47 13.57 13.83
CA SER A 127 5.85 14.96 13.58
C SER A 127 5.00 15.62 12.49
N LEU A 128 4.56 14.87 11.49
CA LEU A 128 3.62 15.39 10.48
C LEU A 128 2.25 15.68 11.10
N LEU A 129 1.71 14.81 11.95
CA LEU A 129 0.44 15.08 12.63
C LEU A 129 0.55 16.29 13.57
N ASP A 130 1.68 16.46 14.27
CA ASP A 130 1.93 17.65 15.08
C ASP A 130 1.98 18.92 14.21
N ALA A 131 2.60 18.86 13.04
CA ALA A 131 2.65 19.98 12.10
C ALA A 131 1.28 20.38 11.53
N TYR A 132 0.35 19.43 11.44
CA TYR A 132 -1.03 19.65 10.98
C TYR A 132 -2.05 19.74 12.12
N ALA A 133 -1.62 19.92 13.37
CA ALA A 133 -2.49 19.91 14.54
C ALA A 133 -3.65 20.91 14.43
N ASP A 134 -3.40 22.13 13.95
CA ASP A 134 -4.42 23.17 13.78
C ASP A 134 -5.47 22.77 12.74
N ASP A 135 -5.07 22.20 11.58
CA ASP A 135 -6.00 21.71 10.55
C ASP A 135 -6.82 20.51 11.08
N ILE A 136 -6.19 19.62 11.81
CA ILE A 136 -6.86 18.47 12.44
C ILE A 136 -7.91 18.96 13.45
N ASP A 137 -7.54 19.87 14.34
CA ASP A 137 -8.48 20.42 15.34
C ASP A 137 -9.65 21.13 14.69
N TYR A 138 -9.39 21.96 13.68
CA TYR A 138 -10.43 22.64 12.91
C TYR A 138 -11.41 21.65 12.25
N ARG A 139 -10.92 20.52 11.72
CA ARG A 139 -11.77 19.50 11.07
C ARG A 139 -12.50 18.62 12.07
N VAL A 140 -11.90 18.30 13.21
CA VAL A 140 -12.54 17.46 14.23
C VAL A 140 -13.58 18.24 15.02
N ASN A 141 -13.24 19.47 15.43
CA ASN A 141 -14.03 20.28 16.35
C ASN A 141 -14.69 21.52 15.73
N GLY A 142 -14.41 21.81 14.47
CA GLY A 142 -14.87 23.01 13.78
C GLY A 142 -16.10 22.79 12.89
N THR A 143 -16.21 23.61 11.83
CA THR A 143 -17.41 23.69 10.97
C THR A 143 -17.46 22.67 9.83
N GLN A 144 -16.41 21.90 9.63
CA GLN A 144 -16.33 20.81 8.64
C GLN A 144 -15.94 19.50 9.36
N PRO A 145 -16.84 18.94 10.16
CA PRO A 145 -16.48 17.87 11.07
C PRO A 145 -16.06 16.59 10.34
N SER A 146 -14.85 16.17 10.62
CA SER A 146 -14.33 14.85 10.28
C SER A 146 -14.29 13.96 11.51
N ASN A 147 -14.21 12.64 11.33
CA ASN A 147 -14.08 11.73 12.47
C ASN A 147 -12.76 11.96 13.22
N GLY A 148 -12.71 11.60 14.51
CA GLY A 148 -11.55 11.82 15.38
C GLY A 148 -10.47 10.73 15.31
N THR A 149 -10.54 9.78 14.37
CA THR A 149 -9.69 8.58 14.35
C THR A 149 -8.92 8.36 13.05
N GLY A 150 -9.53 8.62 11.91
CA GLY A 150 -9.00 8.22 10.62
C GLY A 150 -7.68 8.88 10.19
N TYR A 151 -7.27 9.99 10.81
CA TYR A 151 -5.95 10.62 10.61
C TYR A 151 -4.84 9.96 11.42
N GLN A 152 -5.20 9.19 12.46
CA GLN A 152 -4.25 8.55 13.35
C GLN A 152 -3.63 7.31 12.69
N PHE A 153 -2.54 6.83 13.28
CA PHE A 153 -1.87 5.62 12.82
C PHE A 153 -1.51 4.70 14.00
N ASN A 154 -1.33 3.42 13.68
CA ASN A 154 -0.59 2.44 14.48
C ASN A 154 0.74 2.19 13.77
N PHE A 155 1.80 1.91 14.51
CA PHE A 155 3.11 1.66 13.94
C PHE A 155 3.63 0.27 14.33
N THR A 156 4.26 -0.39 13.35
CA THR A 156 5.01 -1.64 13.54
C THR A 156 6.38 -1.47 12.91
N GLU A 157 7.44 -1.52 13.74
CA GLU A 157 8.81 -1.50 13.25
C GLU A 157 9.13 -2.82 12.54
N LEU A 158 9.80 -2.73 11.39
CA LEU A 158 10.14 -3.90 10.58
C LEU A 158 11.28 -4.72 11.20
N ALA A 159 11.15 -6.03 11.07
CA ALA A 159 12.20 -7.01 11.26
C ALA A 159 12.07 -8.09 10.17
N ASP A 160 13.12 -8.86 9.94
CA ASP A 160 13.06 -9.99 9.00
C ASP A 160 11.96 -10.98 9.41
N GLY A 161 11.16 -11.41 8.46
CA GLY A 161 10.08 -12.37 8.63
C GLY A 161 8.68 -11.79 8.45
N VAL A 162 7.67 -12.47 8.99
CA VAL A 162 6.26 -12.06 8.84
C VAL A 162 5.99 -10.79 9.66
N VAL A 163 5.58 -9.73 8.98
CA VAL A 163 5.24 -8.42 9.59
C VAL A 163 3.74 -8.14 9.58
N PHE A 164 3.00 -8.81 8.70
CA PHE A 164 1.54 -8.74 8.63
C PHE A 164 0.97 -10.07 8.15
N GLN A 165 -0.14 -10.48 8.71
CA GLN A 165 -0.91 -11.63 8.22
C GLN A 165 -2.38 -11.50 8.58
N ASP A 166 -3.23 -11.70 7.58
CA ASP A 166 -4.67 -11.89 7.76
C ASP A 166 -5.15 -13.15 7.01
N ARG A 167 -6.46 -13.29 6.79
CA ARG A 167 -7.04 -14.44 6.07
C ARG A 167 -6.72 -14.48 4.57
N ASN A 168 -6.31 -13.34 3.98
CA ASN A 168 -6.19 -13.14 2.54
C ASN A 168 -4.75 -12.96 2.09
N LEU A 169 -3.90 -12.39 2.96
CA LEU A 169 -2.56 -11.95 2.62
C LEU A 169 -1.59 -12.18 3.79
N MET A 170 -0.40 -12.63 3.47
CA MET A 170 0.77 -12.62 4.34
C MET A 170 1.84 -11.72 3.74
N VAL A 171 2.43 -10.85 4.56
CA VAL A 171 3.55 -9.99 4.17
C VAL A 171 4.76 -10.31 5.01
N GLU A 172 5.84 -10.65 4.35
CA GLU A 172 7.16 -10.83 4.94
C GLU A 172 8.06 -9.67 4.53
N ALA A 173 8.79 -9.11 5.50
CA ALA A 173 9.86 -8.16 5.25
C ALA A 173 11.22 -8.88 5.30
N PHE A 174 12.17 -8.40 4.53
CA PHE A 174 13.54 -8.89 4.55
C PHE A 174 14.52 -7.77 4.27
N LYS A 175 15.65 -7.74 4.99
CA LYS A 175 16.68 -6.73 4.77
C LYS A 175 17.32 -6.88 3.38
N VAL A 176 17.58 -5.73 2.76
CA VAL A 176 18.26 -5.59 1.49
C VAL A 176 19.51 -4.72 1.65
N ASN A 177 20.35 -4.67 0.62
CA ASN A 177 21.62 -3.92 0.65
C ASN A 177 21.46 -2.57 -0.07
N HIS A 178 21.20 -1.51 0.69
CA HIS A 178 21.08 -0.16 0.14
C HIS A 178 22.20 0.78 0.64
N GLY A 179 23.44 0.40 0.34
CA GLY A 179 24.62 1.18 0.73
C GLY A 179 24.73 1.37 2.25
N ASP A 180 24.82 2.62 2.69
CA ASP A 180 24.93 2.97 4.12
C ASP A 180 23.58 2.97 4.86
N PHE A 181 22.48 2.68 4.16
CA PHE A 181 21.16 2.53 4.76
C PHE A 181 20.99 1.14 5.37
N GLU A 182 21.21 1.03 6.70
CA GLU A 182 21.08 -0.25 7.41
C GLU A 182 19.63 -0.76 7.48
N ASP A 183 18.66 0.15 7.50
CA ASP A 183 17.24 -0.16 7.64
C ASP A 183 16.49 -0.01 6.29
N ALA A 184 16.93 -0.76 5.28
CA ALA A 184 16.26 -0.91 4.00
C ALA A 184 15.73 -2.34 3.86
N TYR A 185 14.47 -2.45 3.39
CA TYR A 185 13.74 -3.70 3.33
C TYR A 185 13.11 -3.91 1.95
N GLY A 186 13.07 -5.18 1.54
CA GLY A 186 12.16 -5.68 0.53
C GLY A 186 10.96 -6.34 1.18
N PHE A 187 9.92 -6.60 0.39
CA PHE A 187 8.70 -7.25 0.86
C PHE A 187 8.32 -8.43 -0.04
N ARG A 188 7.79 -9.49 0.57
CA ARG A 188 7.11 -10.58 -0.13
C ARG A 188 5.66 -10.62 0.30
N PHE A 189 4.77 -10.39 -0.63
CA PHE A 189 3.32 -10.45 -0.49
C PHE A 189 2.84 -11.79 -1.02
N THR A 190 2.27 -12.61 -0.16
CA THR A 190 1.75 -13.94 -0.53
C THR A 190 0.25 -13.96 -0.30
N SER A 191 -0.52 -13.99 -1.37
CA SER A 191 -1.97 -14.17 -1.37
C SER A 191 -2.34 -15.60 -1.78
N LYS A 192 -3.62 -15.88 -1.95
CA LYS A 192 -4.10 -17.21 -2.38
C LYS A 192 -3.74 -17.55 -3.83
N ASP A 193 -3.56 -16.54 -4.69
CA ASP A 193 -3.40 -16.71 -6.14
C ASP A 193 -2.12 -16.06 -6.68
N LYS A 194 -1.40 -15.24 -5.88
CA LYS A 194 -0.21 -14.53 -6.32
C LYS A 194 0.85 -14.38 -5.24
N VAL A 195 2.09 -14.40 -5.69
CA VAL A 195 3.25 -14.00 -4.92
C VAL A 195 3.91 -12.81 -5.62
N ILE A 196 3.94 -11.66 -4.94
CA ILE A 196 4.54 -10.43 -5.44
C ILE A 196 5.70 -10.04 -4.51
N VAL A 197 6.86 -9.78 -5.09
CA VAL A 197 8.04 -9.34 -4.33
C VAL A 197 8.45 -7.95 -4.77
N PHE A 198 8.73 -7.10 -3.79
CA PHE A 198 9.27 -5.76 -3.97
C PHE A 198 10.70 -5.73 -3.45
N SER A 199 11.62 -5.28 -4.27
CA SER A 199 13.02 -5.19 -3.85
C SER A 199 13.28 -4.03 -2.89
N GLY A 200 12.48 -2.96 -2.94
CA GLY A 200 12.93 -1.64 -2.51
C GLY A 200 14.16 -1.23 -3.32
N ASP A 201 14.86 -0.21 -2.85
CA ASP A 201 16.16 0.19 -3.44
C ASP A 201 17.26 -0.72 -2.90
N THR A 202 17.98 -1.38 -3.79
CA THR A 202 18.98 -2.37 -3.37
C THR A 202 20.05 -2.61 -4.42
N GLY A 203 21.29 -2.67 -4.00
CA GLY A 203 22.36 -3.34 -4.77
C GLY A 203 22.17 -4.87 -4.76
N PRO A 204 23.17 -5.65 -5.19
CA PRO A 204 23.09 -7.12 -5.16
C PRO A 204 22.75 -7.65 -3.76
N SER A 205 21.67 -8.42 -3.64
CA SER A 205 21.13 -8.90 -2.36
C SER A 205 20.75 -10.38 -2.42
N LYS A 206 21.44 -11.22 -1.61
CA LYS A 206 21.13 -12.64 -1.49
C LYS A 206 19.77 -12.90 -0.81
N SER A 207 19.32 -11.98 0.04
CA SER A 207 17.99 -12.08 0.63
C SER A 207 16.92 -11.87 -0.45
N LEU A 208 17.09 -10.87 -1.32
CA LEU A 208 16.19 -10.66 -2.45
C LEU A 208 16.13 -11.90 -3.36
N GLU A 209 17.27 -12.47 -3.74
CA GLU A 209 17.31 -13.69 -4.56
C GLU A 209 16.52 -14.85 -3.91
N ARG A 210 16.64 -15.02 -2.58
CA ARG A 210 15.92 -16.04 -1.84
C ARG A 210 14.42 -15.78 -1.78
N TYR A 211 14.01 -14.54 -1.47
CA TYR A 211 12.59 -14.19 -1.33
C TYR A 211 11.87 -14.02 -2.68
N ALA A 212 12.61 -13.70 -3.75
CA ALA A 212 12.05 -13.63 -5.10
C ALA A 212 11.90 -15.00 -5.78
N LYS A 213 12.46 -16.07 -5.17
CA LYS A 213 12.29 -17.41 -5.73
C LYS A 213 10.81 -17.79 -5.77
N ASP A 214 10.39 -18.33 -6.92
CA ASP A 214 9.01 -18.76 -7.18
C ASP A 214 7.97 -17.62 -7.03
N ALA A 215 8.37 -16.33 -7.15
CA ALA A 215 7.44 -15.22 -7.21
C ALA A 215 6.79 -15.13 -8.60
N ASP A 216 5.51 -14.78 -8.64
CA ASP A 216 4.81 -14.49 -9.90
C ASP A 216 5.26 -13.15 -10.50
N ILE A 217 5.56 -12.17 -9.62
CA ILE A 217 5.98 -10.83 -10.02
C ILE A 217 7.11 -10.37 -9.10
N LEU A 218 8.18 -9.86 -9.70
CA LEU A 218 9.24 -9.11 -9.01
C LEU A 218 9.20 -7.65 -9.47
N VAL A 219 8.93 -6.75 -8.54
CA VAL A 219 9.10 -5.30 -8.72
C VAL A 219 10.50 -4.94 -8.26
N HIS A 220 11.34 -4.54 -9.18
CA HIS A 220 12.76 -4.25 -8.92
C HIS A 220 13.12 -2.88 -9.50
N GLU A 221 13.92 -2.12 -8.77
CA GLU A 221 14.51 -0.90 -9.34
C GLU A 221 15.41 -1.24 -10.52
N VAL A 222 15.41 -0.35 -11.53
CA VAL A 222 16.34 -0.41 -12.65
C VAL A 222 16.94 0.96 -12.83
N TYR A 223 18.26 1.05 -12.67
CA TYR A 223 18.99 2.27 -12.94
C TYR A 223 19.74 2.14 -14.28
N SER A 224 19.49 3.08 -15.20
CA SER A 224 20.25 3.18 -16.45
C SER A 224 21.33 4.25 -16.33
N ASN A 225 22.57 3.89 -16.60
CA ASN A 225 23.68 4.82 -16.72
C ASN A 225 23.76 5.46 -18.14
N ALA A 226 22.63 5.62 -18.83
CA ALA A 226 22.58 6.21 -20.16
C ALA A 226 22.59 7.74 -20.11
#